data_8f452c93858a4778bd46935d52b3a9d3
#
_entry.id   8f452c93858a4778bd46935d52b3a9d3
#
_cell.length_a   1.000
_cell.length_b   1.000
_cell.length_c   1.000
_cell.angle_alpha   90.00
_cell.angle_beta   90.00
_cell.angle_gamma   90.00
#
_symmetry.space_group_name_H-M   'P 1'
#
loop_
_entity.id
_entity.type
_entity.pdbx_description
1 polymer ?
#
loop_
_entity_poly.entity_id
_entity_poly.type
_entity_poly.pdbx_seq_one_letter_code
_entity_poly.pdbx_strand_id
1 'polypeptide(L)'
;WHPGESDISALKEVIESHGWDEAGAWFMVAKYLDAIVLDHVPVSSLIDIWNLEGVVLLEEQAVIAPYLDKATKGSKVRASGTYADSIRGLGFDGSGQVIAVLDTGVDNEHYSLDDFSDENNDNTEEASKIPDNKWVGGCDSTGVGQSGCNDEDPDDGDGHGTHVAGIALGTGDSSRINQGYATGSYLVDVKVMQDY
;
A
#
# COMPACT_ATOMS: atom_id res chain seq x y z
N TRP A 1 3.73 16.41 24.72
CA TRP A 1 3.18 15.52 25.76
C TRP A 1 3.08 14.12 25.21
N HIS A 2 3.53 13.14 25.97
CA HIS A 2 3.43 11.73 25.64
C HIS A 2 2.63 11.04 26.74
N PRO A 3 1.61 10.22 26.43
CA PRO A 3 0.78 9.58 27.44
C PRO A 3 1.64 8.79 28.45
N GLY A 4 1.52 9.14 29.73
CA GLY A 4 2.19 8.41 30.81
C GLY A 4 1.43 7.15 31.22
N GLU A 5 2.05 6.31 32.06
CA GLU A 5 1.38 5.11 32.57
C GLU A 5 0.09 5.41 33.33
N SER A 6 0.02 6.56 34.04
CA SER A 6 -1.18 7.01 34.74
C SER A 6 -2.33 7.34 33.79
N ASP A 7 -2.03 7.98 32.67
CA ASP A 7 -3.05 8.38 31.68
C ASP A 7 -3.61 7.15 30.98
N ILE A 8 -2.73 6.21 30.65
CA ILE A 8 -3.09 4.92 30.07
C ILE A 8 -3.96 4.12 31.03
N SER A 9 -3.61 4.07 32.31
CA SER A 9 -4.38 3.35 33.32
C SER A 9 -5.77 3.97 33.53
N ALA A 10 -5.87 5.29 33.58
CA ALA A 10 -7.13 5.98 33.70
C ALA A 10 -8.05 5.75 32.49
N LEU A 11 -7.47 5.75 31.29
CA LEU A 11 -8.21 5.44 30.07
C LEU A 11 -8.73 3.99 30.07
N LYS A 12 -7.89 3.03 30.41
CA LYS A 12 -8.29 1.62 30.53
C LYS A 12 -9.42 1.43 31.53
N GLU A 13 -9.31 2.00 32.71
CA GLU A 13 -10.35 1.92 33.74
C GLU A 13 -11.70 2.43 33.23
N VAL A 14 -11.72 3.55 32.50
CA VAL A 14 -12.94 4.10 31.92
C VAL A 14 -13.54 3.13 30.90
N ILE A 15 -12.76 2.68 29.90
CA ILE A 15 -13.31 1.84 28.84
C ILE A 15 -13.74 0.45 29.35
N GLU A 16 -13.02 -0.14 30.29
CA GLU A 16 -13.36 -1.40 30.94
C GLU A 16 -14.66 -1.29 31.74
N SER A 17 -14.89 -0.15 32.45
CA SER A 17 -16.13 0.10 33.16
C SER A 17 -17.38 0.12 32.25
N HIS A 18 -17.19 0.36 30.97
CA HIS A 18 -18.21 0.30 29.92
C HIS A 18 -18.26 -1.03 29.17
N GLY A 19 -17.55 -2.06 29.65
CA GLY A 19 -17.60 -3.41 29.10
C GLY A 19 -16.59 -3.68 28.00
N TRP A 20 -15.56 -2.82 27.84
CA TRP A 20 -14.45 -3.11 26.97
C TRP A 20 -13.63 -4.29 27.54
N ASP A 21 -13.25 -5.24 26.68
CA ASP A 21 -12.47 -6.42 27.07
C ASP A 21 -11.18 -6.46 26.25
N GLU A 22 -10.04 -6.31 26.93
CA GLU A 22 -8.70 -6.38 26.32
C GLU A 22 -8.41 -7.73 25.65
N ALA A 23 -9.11 -8.81 26.02
CA ALA A 23 -8.93 -10.12 25.39
C ALA A 23 -9.50 -10.21 23.97
N GLY A 24 -10.46 -9.35 23.62
CA GLY A 24 -11.11 -9.30 22.31
C GLY A 24 -10.80 -8.03 21.49
N ALA A 25 -10.04 -7.11 22.04
CA ALA A 25 -9.72 -5.83 21.46
C ALA A 25 -8.24 -5.49 21.68
N TRP A 26 -7.70 -4.62 20.88
CA TRP A 26 -6.31 -4.20 21.03
C TRP A 26 -6.18 -2.71 21.33
N PHE A 27 -5.05 -2.37 21.89
CA PHE A 27 -4.71 -1.03 22.34
C PHE A 27 -3.23 -0.77 22.00
N MET A 28 -2.94 0.38 21.46
CA MET A 28 -1.59 0.76 21.07
C MET A 28 -1.31 2.22 21.42
N VAL A 29 -0.16 2.46 22.06
CA VAL A 29 0.38 3.81 22.19
C VAL A 29 1.28 4.09 20.99
N ALA A 30 0.97 5.12 20.25
CA ALA A 30 1.77 5.48 19.09
C ALA A 30 3.13 6.03 19.53
N LYS A 31 4.22 5.40 19.05
CA LYS A 31 5.58 5.71 19.50
C LYS A 31 6.05 7.14 19.19
N TYR A 32 5.53 7.73 18.12
CA TYR A 32 6.00 9.02 17.62
C TYR A 32 4.89 10.08 17.52
N LEU A 33 3.69 9.72 17.98
CA LEU A 33 2.54 10.62 18.03
C LEU A 33 2.01 10.59 19.46
N ASP A 34 1.58 11.73 19.94
CA ASP A 34 0.90 11.83 21.25
C ASP A 34 -0.54 11.31 21.14
N ALA A 35 -0.67 10.04 20.76
CA ALA A 35 -1.94 9.39 20.47
C ALA A 35 -2.00 7.96 21.01
N ILE A 36 -3.20 7.55 21.39
CA ILE A 36 -3.55 6.19 21.74
C ILE A 36 -4.59 5.71 20.73
N VAL A 37 -4.37 4.53 20.16
CA VAL A 37 -5.32 3.86 19.25
C VAL A 37 -6.00 2.74 20.02
N LEU A 38 -7.30 2.70 19.96
CA LEU A 38 -8.14 1.73 20.66
C LEU A 38 -9.05 1.03 19.66
N ASP A 39 -9.18 -0.27 19.81
CA ASP A 39 -10.08 -1.08 19.00
C ASP A 39 -11.34 -1.43 19.78
N HIS A 40 -12.48 -1.50 19.09
CA HIS A 40 -13.79 -1.88 19.64
C HIS A 40 -14.25 -1.10 20.89
N VAL A 41 -13.99 0.21 20.92
CA VAL A 41 -14.37 1.07 22.04
C VAL A 41 -15.90 1.17 22.16
N PRO A 42 -16.49 0.91 23.33
CA PRO A 42 -17.92 1.09 23.53
C PRO A 42 -18.33 2.57 23.32
N VAL A 43 -19.32 2.81 22.48
CA VAL A 43 -19.82 4.18 22.23
C VAL A 43 -20.24 4.87 23.52
N SER A 44 -20.73 4.12 24.52
CA SER A 44 -21.12 4.65 25.84
C SER A 44 -19.95 5.24 26.64
N SER A 45 -18.70 4.84 26.35
CA SER A 45 -17.51 5.35 27.04
C SER A 45 -16.98 6.66 26.49
N LEU A 46 -17.39 7.06 25.28
CA LEU A 46 -16.78 8.20 24.58
C LEU A 46 -16.85 9.52 25.34
N ILE A 47 -17.94 9.78 26.08
CA ILE A 47 -18.09 11.02 26.84
C ILE A 47 -17.18 11.04 28.07
N ASP A 48 -16.96 9.86 28.68
CA ASP A 48 -16.10 9.74 29.84
C ASP A 48 -14.64 9.79 29.46
N ILE A 49 -14.29 9.20 28.29
CA ILE A 49 -12.95 9.35 27.67
C ILE A 49 -12.67 10.82 27.36
N TRP A 50 -13.63 11.53 26.75
CA TRP A 50 -13.48 12.95 26.43
C TRP A 50 -13.21 13.81 27.67
N ASN A 51 -13.74 13.44 28.82
CA ASN A 51 -13.58 14.16 30.06
C ASN A 51 -12.29 13.82 30.83
N LEU A 52 -11.48 12.86 30.34
CA LEU A 52 -10.18 12.58 30.92
C LEU A 52 -9.21 13.75 30.70
N GLU A 53 -8.42 14.05 31.72
CA GLU A 53 -7.39 15.07 31.62
C GLU A 53 -6.37 14.69 30.52
N GLY A 54 -6.04 15.62 29.64
CA GLY A 54 -5.08 15.41 28.56
C GLY A 54 -5.70 14.95 27.23
N VAL A 55 -6.95 14.53 27.20
CA VAL A 55 -7.65 14.22 25.95
C VAL A 55 -8.05 15.53 25.26
N VAL A 56 -7.53 15.75 24.07
CA VAL A 56 -7.77 16.97 23.27
C VAL A 56 -8.53 16.67 21.97
N LEU A 57 -8.57 15.41 21.55
CA LEU A 57 -9.24 14.99 20.34
C LEU A 57 -9.65 13.53 20.46
N LEU A 58 -10.85 13.21 20.00
CA LEU A 58 -11.30 11.85 19.72
C LEU A 58 -11.69 11.79 18.26
N GLU A 59 -11.14 10.80 17.55
CA GLU A 59 -11.44 10.56 16.15
C GLU A 59 -11.83 9.10 15.95
N GLU A 60 -12.80 8.86 15.09
CA GLU A 60 -13.03 7.53 14.58
C GLU A 60 -11.92 7.18 13.61
N GLN A 61 -11.31 6.00 13.77
CA GLN A 61 -10.36 5.50 12.81
C GLN A 61 -11.08 5.22 11.50
N ALA A 62 -10.73 5.97 10.46
CA ALA A 62 -11.25 5.71 9.14
C ALA A 62 -10.82 4.31 8.67
N VAL A 63 -11.76 3.54 8.16
CA VAL A 63 -11.44 2.28 7.46
C VAL A 63 -10.66 2.65 6.22
N ILE A 64 -9.35 2.45 6.25
CA ILE A 64 -8.50 2.62 5.08
C ILE A 64 -8.72 1.39 4.21
N ALA A 65 -9.32 1.60 3.05
CA ALA A 65 -9.43 0.58 2.01
C ALA A 65 -8.57 1.01 0.80
N PRO A 66 -8.03 0.06 0.04
CA PRO A 66 -7.35 0.40 -1.20
C PRO A 66 -8.34 1.04 -2.18
N TYR A 67 -8.09 2.28 -2.55
CA TYR A 67 -8.96 3.07 -3.44
C TYR A 67 -8.26 3.45 -4.74
N LEU A 68 -7.43 2.58 -5.29
CA LEU A 68 -6.72 2.89 -6.53
C LEU A 68 -7.69 3.14 -7.70
N ASP A 69 -8.82 2.45 -7.73
CA ASP A 69 -9.90 2.67 -8.68
C ASP A 69 -10.50 4.09 -8.60
N LYS A 70 -10.39 4.75 -7.46
CA LYS A 70 -10.86 6.13 -7.22
C LYS A 70 -9.72 7.14 -7.27
N ALA A 71 -8.54 6.78 -6.75
CA ALA A 71 -7.38 7.66 -6.70
C ALA A 71 -6.96 8.11 -8.11
N THR A 72 -6.85 7.20 -9.07
CA THR A 72 -6.50 7.52 -10.45
C THR A 72 -7.56 8.36 -11.17
N LYS A 73 -8.82 8.24 -10.79
CA LYS A 73 -9.91 9.11 -11.29
C LYS A 73 -9.89 10.47 -10.60
N GLY A 74 -9.69 10.50 -9.28
CA GLY A 74 -9.60 11.75 -8.50
C GLY A 74 -8.44 12.64 -8.93
N SER A 75 -7.30 12.06 -9.29
CA SER A 75 -6.14 12.76 -9.83
C SER A 75 -6.22 13.06 -11.33
N LYS A 76 -7.33 12.74 -11.99
CA LYS A 76 -7.57 12.92 -13.44
C LYS A 76 -6.64 12.11 -14.36
N VAL A 77 -5.98 11.10 -13.86
CA VAL A 77 -5.21 10.17 -14.69
C VAL A 77 -6.15 9.33 -15.54
N ARG A 78 -7.26 8.86 -14.95
CA ARG A 78 -8.35 8.16 -15.66
C ARG A 78 -9.60 9.04 -15.74
N ALA A 79 -10.37 8.86 -16.80
CA ALA A 79 -11.67 9.49 -16.94
C ALA A 79 -12.64 9.05 -15.83
N SER A 80 -13.51 9.94 -15.42
CA SER A 80 -14.59 9.67 -14.47
C SER A 80 -15.89 10.32 -14.96
N GLY A 81 -17.00 10.03 -14.27
CA GLY A 81 -18.27 10.69 -14.56
C GLY A 81 -18.22 12.21 -14.36
N THR A 82 -17.27 12.71 -13.55
CA THR A 82 -17.09 14.15 -13.30
C THR A 82 -16.12 14.79 -14.28
N TYR A 83 -15.11 14.04 -14.73
CA TYR A 83 -14.05 14.52 -15.61
C TYR A 83 -13.93 13.57 -16.81
N ALA A 84 -14.40 13.99 -17.97
CA ALA A 84 -14.28 13.24 -19.23
C ALA A 84 -12.83 13.28 -19.76
N ASP A 85 -12.17 14.42 -19.60
CA ASP A 85 -10.78 14.59 -20.01
C ASP A 85 -9.85 14.00 -18.93
N SER A 86 -8.95 13.16 -19.35
CA SER A 86 -7.95 12.53 -18.48
C SER A 86 -6.58 12.52 -19.13
N ILE A 87 -5.54 12.39 -18.31
CA ILE A 87 -4.15 12.29 -18.79
C ILE A 87 -4.01 11.14 -19.78
N ARG A 88 -4.62 9.98 -19.50
CA ARG A 88 -4.60 8.83 -20.42
C ARG A 88 -5.43 9.08 -21.67
N GLY A 89 -6.56 9.78 -21.55
CA GLY A 89 -7.37 10.18 -22.72
C GLY A 89 -6.63 11.09 -23.68
N LEU A 90 -5.62 11.82 -23.19
CA LEU A 90 -4.69 12.61 -23.99
C LEU A 90 -3.52 11.79 -24.56
N GLY A 91 -3.44 10.48 -24.28
CA GLY A 91 -2.39 9.59 -24.76
C GLY A 91 -1.15 9.47 -23.86
N PHE A 92 -1.22 9.99 -22.63
CA PHE A 92 -0.11 9.90 -21.67
C PHE A 92 -0.39 8.79 -20.65
N ASP A 93 0.18 7.63 -20.86
CA ASP A 93 0.04 6.43 -20.00
C ASP A 93 1.36 5.87 -19.49
N GLY A 94 2.47 6.53 -19.82
CA GLY A 94 3.82 6.08 -19.47
C GLY A 94 4.49 5.21 -20.54
N SER A 95 3.87 5.02 -21.70
CA SER A 95 4.45 4.24 -22.80
C SER A 95 5.85 4.71 -23.15
N GLY A 96 6.78 3.75 -23.28
CA GLY A 96 8.19 4.01 -23.56
C GLY A 96 9.01 4.50 -22.37
N GLN A 97 8.43 4.60 -21.17
CA GLN A 97 9.15 4.93 -19.95
C GLN A 97 9.42 3.67 -19.14
N VAL A 98 10.47 3.72 -18.31
CA VAL A 98 10.81 2.68 -17.35
C VAL A 98 10.71 3.25 -15.95
N ILE A 99 10.03 2.56 -15.07
CA ILE A 99 9.93 2.89 -13.65
C ILE A 99 10.73 1.86 -12.86
N ALA A 100 11.69 2.33 -12.08
CA ALA A 100 12.41 1.48 -11.13
C ALA A 100 11.72 1.55 -9.76
N VAL A 101 11.40 0.39 -9.21
CA VAL A 101 10.88 0.23 -7.84
C VAL A 101 12.01 -0.28 -6.96
N LEU A 102 12.45 0.52 -6.01
CA LEU A 102 13.50 0.18 -5.05
C LEU A 102 12.82 -0.13 -3.71
N ASP A 103 12.57 -1.42 -3.46
CA ASP A 103 11.71 -1.85 -2.36
C ASP A 103 12.08 -3.25 -1.83
N THR A 104 11.10 -4.03 -1.39
CA THR A 104 11.25 -5.41 -0.89
C THR A 104 11.39 -6.46 -2.00
N GLY A 105 11.45 -6.05 -3.23
CA GLY A 105 11.31 -6.88 -4.41
C GLY A 105 9.97 -6.62 -5.09
N VAL A 106 9.73 -7.22 -6.23
CA VAL A 106 8.43 -7.20 -6.92
C VAL A 106 8.14 -8.60 -7.45
N ASP A 107 6.97 -9.13 -7.12
CA ASP A 107 6.41 -10.31 -7.80
C ASP A 107 6.02 -9.91 -9.23
N ASN A 108 6.95 -10.07 -10.14
CA ASN A 108 6.81 -9.66 -11.54
C ASN A 108 5.83 -10.57 -12.31
N GLU A 109 5.50 -11.76 -11.77
CA GLU A 109 4.46 -12.65 -12.26
C GLU A 109 3.05 -12.23 -11.81
N HIS A 110 2.93 -11.24 -10.93
CA HIS A 110 1.63 -10.78 -10.49
C HIS A 110 0.81 -10.23 -11.66
N TYR A 111 -0.35 -10.81 -11.93
CA TYR A 111 -1.20 -10.51 -13.10
C TYR A 111 -1.63 -9.03 -13.22
N SER A 112 -1.51 -8.22 -12.20
CA SER A 112 -1.68 -6.76 -12.31
C SER A 112 -0.46 -6.06 -12.88
N LEU A 113 0.67 -6.74 -13.03
CA LEU A 113 1.89 -6.22 -13.63
C LEU A 113 2.11 -6.73 -15.06
N ASP A 114 1.14 -7.45 -15.60
CA ASP A 114 1.05 -7.78 -17.01
C ASP A 114 0.80 -6.57 -17.89
N ASP A 115 1.12 -6.68 -19.15
CA ASP A 115 0.73 -5.66 -20.10
C ASP A 115 -0.73 -5.83 -20.57
N PHE A 116 -1.22 -4.91 -21.39
CA PHE A 116 -2.59 -4.97 -21.89
C PHE A 116 -2.75 -5.91 -23.09
N SER A 117 -1.67 -6.37 -23.67
CA SER A 117 -1.65 -7.20 -24.85
C SER A 117 -1.61 -8.70 -24.53
N ASP A 118 -1.34 -9.05 -23.30
CA ASP A 118 -1.39 -10.42 -22.87
C ASP A 118 -2.84 -10.95 -22.83
N GLU A 119 -3.13 -11.85 -23.76
CA GLU A 119 -4.47 -12.44 -23.90
C GLU A 119 -4.71 -13.59 -22.91
N ASN A 120 -3.66 -14.20 -22.41
CA ASN A 120 -3.76 -15.39 -21.54
C ASN A 120 -3.58 -15.06 -20.07
N ASN A 121 -2.97 -13.93 -19.71
CA ASN A 121 -2.71 -13.52 -18.33
C ASN A 121 -2.07 -14.67 -17.51
N ASP A 122 -1.11 -15.36 -18.11
CA ASP A 122 -0.56 -16.55 -17.49
C ASP A 122 0.68 -16.29 -16.65
N ASN A 123 1.30 -15.13 -16.77
CA ASN A 123 2.42 -14.69 -15.93
C ASN A 123 3.45 -15.78 -15.65
N THR A 124 3.71 -16.60 -16.61
CA THR A 124 4.71 -17.65 -16.42
C THR A 124 6.09 -17.04 -16.46
N GLU A 125 6.94 -17.47 -15.55
CA GLU A 125 8.37 -17.15 -15.58
C GLU A 125 9.01 -17.61 -16.87
N GLU A 126 9.09 -16.75 -17.81
CA GLU A 126 9.78 -17.03 -19.05
C GLU A 126 10.88 -16.01 -19.32
N ALA A 127 12.04 -16.48 -19.65
CA ALA A 127 13.21 -15.63 -19.92
C ALA A 127 13.03 -14.67 -21.12
N SER A 128 11.88 -14.70 -21.77
CA SER A 128 11.57 -13.89 -22.96
C SER A 128 10.32 -13.02 -22.78
N LYS A 129 10.07 -12.55 -21.61
CA LYS A 129 8.83 -11.89 -21.22
C LYS A 129 8.56 -10.52 -21.85
N ILE A 130 9.52 -9.93 -22.50
CA ILE A 130 9.31 -8.72 -23.29
C ILE A 130 8.92 -9.15 -24.71
N PRO A 131 7.72 -8.80 -25.19
CA PRO A 131 6.79 -7.77 -24.70
C PRO A 131 5.64 -8.24 -23.79
N ASP A 132 5.61 -9.49 -23.34
CA ASP A 132 4.43 -10.12 -22.73
C ASP A 132 4.14 -9.67 -21.29
N ASN A 133 5.10 -9.06 -20.61
CA ASN A 133 4.86 -8.38 -19.34
C ASN A 133 5.62 -7.05 -19.26
N LYS A 134 5.47 -6.36 -18.17
CA LYS A 134 6.05 -5.03 -17.95
C LYS A 134 7.49 -5.07 -17.44
N TRP A 135 7.91 -6.19 -16.89
CA TRP A 135 9.23 -6.34 -16.28
C TRP A 135 10.33 -6.41 -17.34
N VAL A 136 11.37 -5.62 -17.16
CA VAL A 136 12.52 -5.56 -18.11
C VAL A 136 13.86 -5.90 -17.45
N GLY A 137 13.85 -6.20 -16.17
CA GLY A 137 15.02 -6.63 -15.42
C GLY A 137 14.95 -6.25 -13.95
N GLY A 138 15.77 -6.87 -13.14
CA GLY A 138 15.80 -6.65 -11.71
C GLY A 138 17.17 -6.82 -11.08
N CYS A 139 17.25 -6.60 -9.79
CA CYS A 139 18.45 -6.84 -9.00
C CYS A 139 18.13 -6.94 -7.51
N ASP A 140 18.45 -8.07 -6.89
CA ASP A 140 18.56 -8.13 -5.43
C ASP A 140 19.93 -7.58 -5.00
N SER A 141 19.95 -6.43 -4.37
CA SER A 141 21.13 -5.82 -3.77
C SER A 141 21.21 -5.98 -2.26
N THR A 142 20.35 -6.78 -1.65
CA THR A 142 20.38 -7.05 -0.21
C THR A 142 21.61 -7.89 0.15
N GLY A 143 22.35 -7.45 1.16
CA GLY A 143 23.49 -8.21 1.67
C GLY A 143 24.76 -8.21 0.80
N VAL A 144 24.74 -7.56 -0.36
CA VAL A 144 25.94 -7.40 -1.20
C VAL A 144 26.63 -6.06 -0.92
N GLY A 145 27.94 -6.01 -1.16
CA GLY A 145 28.67 -4.74 -1.17
C GLY A 145 28.21 -3.85 -2.33
N GLN A 146 28.59 -2.59 -2.29
CA GLN A 146 28.07 -1.46 -3.11
C GLN A 146 28.05 -1.61 -4.65
N SER A 147 28.30 -2.77 -5.21
CA SER A 147 28.35 -3.00 -6.66
C SER A 147 27.93 -4.41 -7.08
N GLY A 148 27.13 -5.10 -6.29
CA GLY A 148 26.70 -6.46 -6.58
C GLY A 148 25.19 -6.57 -6.77
N CYS A 149 24.82 -7.59 -7.48
CA CYS A 149 23.48 -8.10 -7.60
C CYS A 149 23.50 -9.57 -7.19
N ASN A 150 22.68 -9.97 -6.23
CA ASN A 150 22.61 -11.37 -5.79
C ASN A 150 21.75 -12.20 -6.74
N ASP A 151 20.68 -11.57 -7.21
CA ASP A 151 19.70 -12.16 -8.08
C ASP A 151 19.26 -11.10 -9.12
N GLU A 152 19.08 -11.52 -10.35
CA GLU A 152 18.63 -10.64 -11.44
C GLU A 152 17.10 -10.61 -11.56
N ASP A 153 16.41 -11.50 -10.85
CA ASP A 153 14.94 -11.61 -10.80
C ASP A 153 14.49 -11.82 -9.34
N PRO A 154 14.58 -10.77 -8.51
CA PRO A 154 14.30 -10.87 -7.08
C PRO A 154 12.81 -10.93 -6.79
N ASP A 155 12.39 -11.96 -6.07
CA ASP A 155 11.02 -12.11 -5.58
C ASP A 155 10.70 -11.14 -4.43
N ASP A 156 9.40 -10.86 -4.27
CA ASP A 156 8.85 -10.08 -3.16
C ASP A 156 8.21 -10.98 -2.10
N GLY A 157 8.98 -11.34 -1.10
CA GLY A 157 8.49 -12.16 0.02
C GLY A 157 7.62 -11.39 1.03
N ASP A 158 7.62 -10.05 0.99
CA ASP A 158 6.84 -9.18 1.89
C ASP A 158 5.51 -8.73 1.25
N GLY A 159 5.51 -8.41 -0.04
CA GLY A 159 4.38 -7.90 -0.81
C GLY A 159 4.30 -6.37 -0.91
N HIS A 160 5.16 -5.63 -0.19
CA HIS A 160 5.14 -4.17 -0.21
C HIS A 160 5.57 -3.61 -1.55
N GLY A 161 6.70 -4.07 -2.10
CA GLY A 161 7.22 -3.61 -3.39
C GLY A 161 6.30 -3.93 -4.55
N THR A 162 5.68 -5.11 -4.54
CA THR A 162 4.65 -5.49 -5.52
C THR A 162 3.45 -4.56 -5.48
N HIS A 163 2.99 -4.20 -4.27
CA HIS A 163 1.91 -3.23 -4.10
C HIS A 163 2.29 -1.84 -4.60
N VAL A 164 3.51 -1.38 -4.31
CA VAL A 164 4.05 -0.09 -4.82
C VAL A 164 4.11 -0.09 -6.34
N ALA A 165 4.63 -1.16 -6.95
CA ALA A 165 4.65 -1.34 -8.41
C ALA A 165 3.23 -1.30 -9.00
N GLY A 166 2.28 -2.01 -8.39
CA GLY A 166 0.88 -2.00 -8.81
C GLY A 166 0.25 -0.60 -8.81
N ILE A 167 0.54 0.21 -7.79
CA ILE A 167 0.09 1.61 -7.74
C ILE A 167 0.76 2.43 -8.84
N ALA A 168 2.05 2.27 -9.05
CA ALA A 168 2.79 3.07 -10.02
C ALA A 168 2.38 2.75 -11.47
N LEU A 169 2.34 1.47 -11.83
CA LEU A 169 2.29 1.06 -13.24
C LEU A 169 1.38 -0.15 -13.55
N GLY A 170 0.70 -0.71 -12.55
CA GLY A 170 -0.12 -1.89 -12.73
C GLY A 170 -1.27 -1.70 -13.74
N THR A 171 -1.53 -2.70 -14.54
CA THR A 171 -2.63 -2.73 -15.53
C THR A 171 -3.97 -3.15 -14.91
N GLY A 172 -3.94 -3.68 -13.67
CA GLY A 172 -5.09 -3.89 -12.83
C GLY A 172 -5.86 -5.16 -13.10
N ASP A 173 -5.26 -6.30 -12.96
CA ASP A 173 -5.86 -7.63 -13.10
C ASP A 173 -6.79 -7.81 -14.34
N SER A 174 -7.43 -8.93 -14.44
CA SER A 174 -8.40 -9.23 -15.52
C SER A 174 -9.61 -8.27 -15.53
N SER A 175 -9.93 -7.65 -14.39
CA SER A 175 -11.05 -6.69 -14.28
C SER A 175 -10.68 -5.28 -14.74
N ARG A 176 -9.40 -4.97 -14.80
CA ARG A 176 -8.84 -3.65 -15.12
C ARG A 176 -9.39 -2.51 -14.24
N ILE A 177 -9.82 -2.84 -13.01
CA ILE A 177 -10.40 -1.86 -12.08
C ILE A 177 -9.32 -1.10 -11.33
N ASN A 178 -8.34 -1.83 -10.77
CA ASN A 178 -7.29 -1.29 -9.91
C ASN A 178 -6.03 -0.93 -10.70
N GLN A 179 -6.18 -0.10 -11.71
CA GLN A 179 -5.06 0.34 -12.54
C GLN A 179 -4.20 1.40 -11.84
N GLY A 180 -2.89 1.25 -11.96
CA GLY A 180 -1.90 2.23 -11.53
C GLY A 180 -1.91 3.52 -12.36
N TYR A 181 -0.93 4.36 -12.16
CA TYR A 181 -0.85 5.67 -12.81
C TYR A 181 -0.28 5.58 -14.23
N ALA A 182 0.79 4.84 -14.44
CA ALA A 182 1.56 4.75 -15.69
C ALA A 182 1.50 3.34 -16.30
N THR A 183 0.32 2.92 -16.69
CA THR A 183 0.05 1.54 -17.14
C THR A 183 0.77 1.12 -18.42
N GLY A 184 1.28 2.05 -19.21
CA GLY A 184 2.09 1.77 -20.40
C GLY A 184 3.59 1.70 -20.14
N SER A 185 4.07 1.97 -18.91
CA SER A 185 5.50 1.93 -18.60
C SER A 185 6.00 0.51 -18.34
N TYR A 186 7.31 0.33 -18.47
CA TYR A 186 8.03 -0.88 -18.07
C TYR A 186 8.51 -0.79 -16.62
N LEU A 187 8.80 -1.94 -16.02
CA LEU A 187 9.23 -2.11 -14.64
C LEU A 187 10.70 -2.56 -14.59
N VAL A 188 11.49 -1.92 -13.74
CA VAL A 188 12.74 -2.46 -13.21
C VAL A 188 12.54 -2.68 -11.71
N ASP A 189 12.82 -3.88 -11.27
CA ASP A 189 12.74 -4.27 -9.86
C ASP A 189 14.11 -4.21 -9.19
N VAL A 190 14.21 -3.51 -8.07
CA VAL A 190 15.44 -3.44 -7.28
C VAL A 190 15.13 -3.73 -5.82
N LYS A 191 15.40 -4.95 -5.40
CA LYS A 191 15.25 -5.35 -4.00
C LYS A 191 16.39 -4.76 -3.18
N VAL A 192 16.05 -3.82 -2.30
CA VAL A 192 16.98 -3.12 -1.40
C VAL A 192 16.63 -3.35 0.07
N MET A 193 15.48 -3.93 0.36
CA MET A 193 15.01 -4.29 1.69
C MET A 193 14.80 -5.79 1.78
N GLN A 194 15.17 -6.37 2.92
CA GLN A 194 14.88 -7.77 3.20
C GLN A 194 13.40 -7.94 3.59
N ASP A 195 12.87 -9.11 3.29
CA ASP A 195 11.54 -9.51 3.75
C ASP A 195 11.52 -9.60 5.29
N TYR A 196 10.42 -9.24 5.92
CA TYR A 196 10.22 -9.25 7.36
C TYR A 196 9.37 -10.43 7.82
#